data_8c8417374e4bb03ebdad15364c57d845
#
_entry.id   8c8417374e4bb03ebdad15364c57d845
#
_cell.length_a   1.000
_cell.length_b   1.000
_cell.length_c   1.000
_cell.angle_alpha   90.00
_cell.angle_beta   90.00
_cell.angle_gamma   90.00
#
_symmetry.space_group_name_H-M   'P 1'
#
loop_
_entity.id
_entity.type
_entity.pdbx_description
1 polymer ?
#
loop_
_entity_poly.entity_id
_entity_poly.type
_entity_poly.pdbx_seq_one_letter_code
_entity_poly.pdbx_strand_id
1 'polypeptide(L)'
;MDKVDRPYDDNAELANKRKQLLSRKREIEKKLIPNDIFLKDELTEIQTQLLGVQERWKNLSSPSVNSSNGNTFRAKSDGSFLSIGPAPQKDIVTFKSELDLEGVTAFQLDILTDKSLPKDGPGHAINGNFHLSEVVVKVNGKPIKIAKAIADFSQNDWLISHAIDQNPDTAWGIHPLESKPHRAVFIFENPI
;
A
#
# COMPACT_ATOMS: atom_id res chain seq x y z
N MET A 1 6.77 16.64 9.47
CA MET A 1 5.78 15.71 10.00
C MET A 1 6.26 14.31 9.64
N ASP A 2 6.85 13.61 10.60
CA ASP A 2 7.47 12.30 10.36
C ASP A 2 6.40 11.35 9.83
N LYS A 3 6.69 10.75 8.67
CA LYS A 3 5.93 9.59 8.19
C LYS A 3 6.00 8.56 9.30
N VAL A 4 4.89 8.31 9.97
CA VAL A 4 4.81 7.25 10.97
C VAL A 4 5.02 5.95 10.23
N ASP A 5 6.22 5.40 10.34
CA ASP A 5 6.58 4.08 9.87
C ASP A 5 5.74 3.07 10.64
N ARG A 6 4.58 2.72 10.11
CA ARG A 6 3.74 1.68 10.70
C ARG A 6 4.29 0.32 10.25
N PRO A 7 4.46 -0.61 11.16
CA PRO A 7 4.92 -1.95 10.79
C PRO A 7 3.82 -2.64 9.99
N TYR A 8 4.05 -2.79 8.70
CA TYR A 8 3.20 -3.60 7.80
C TYR A 8 3.61 -5.08 7.82
N ASP A 9 4.39 -5.47 8.81
CA ASP A 9 5.01 -6.77 8.87
C ASP A 9 4.33 -7.58 9.98
N ASP A 10 3.58 -8.61 9.63
CA ASP A 10 3.02 -9.56 10.61
C ASP A 10 4.08 -10.52 11.16
N ASN A 11 5.28 -10.51 10.60
CA ASN A 11 6.41 -11.20 11.20
C ASN A 11 6.93 -10.37 12.38
N ALA A 12 6.59 -10.78 13.59
CA ALA A 12 6.95 -10.10 14.83
C ALA A 12 8.47 -9.87 14.98
N GLU A 13 9.29 -10.78 14.47
CA GLU A 13 10.75 -10.66 14.52
C GLU A 13 11.24 -9.51 13.61
N LEU A 14 10.71 -9.43 12.40
CA LEU A 14 11.06 -8.35 11.45
C LEU A 14 10.53 -7.00 11.92
N ALA A 15 9.32 -6.95 12.43
CA ALA A 15 8.75 -5.74 13.02
C ALA A 15 9.60 -5.23 14.20
N ASN A 16 10.05 -6.13 15.05
CA ASN A 16 10.94 -5.80 16.17
C ASN A 16 12.32 -5.34 15.67
N LYS A 17 12.91 -6.03 14.71
CA LYS A 17 14.20 -5.64 14.11
C LYS A 17 14.11 -4.27 13.48
N ARG A 18 13.06 -3.99 12.71
CA ARG A 18 12.82 -2.67 12.11
C ARG A 18 12.65 -1.59 13.17
N LYS A 19 11.86 -1.85 14.22
CA LYS A 19 11.67 -0.90 15.33
C LYS A 19 13.00 -0.57 16.02
N GLN A 20 13.84 -1.57 16.26
CA GLN A 20 15.16 -1.38 16.85
C GLN A 20 16.07 -0.53 15.95
N LEU A 21 16.13 -0.84 14.65
CA LEU A 21 16.94 -0.08 13.68
C LEU A 21 16.48 1.38 13.56
N LEU A 22 15.18 1.62 13.52
CA LEU A 22 14.64 2.99 13.47
C LEU A 22 14.92 3.77 14.76
N SER A 23 14.84 3.12 15.92
CA SER A 23 15.20 3.74 17.20
C SER A 23 16.68 4.12 17.20
N ARG A 24 17.55 3.19 16.78
CA ARG A 24 18.99 3.42 16.73
C ARG A 24 19.35 4.52 15.72
N LYS A 25 18.73 4.51 14.54
CA LYS A 25 18.88 5.59 13.55
C LYS A 25 18.58 6.95 14.16
N ARG A 26 17.42 7.09 14.85
CA ARG A 26 17.04 8.36 15.50
C ARG A 26 18.01 8.81 16.57
N GLU A 27 18.58 7.88 17.35
CA GLU A 27 19.59 8.20 18.35
C GLU A 27 20.88 8.74 17.72
N ILE A 28 21.32 8.11 16.62
CA ILE A 28 22.52 8.55 15.89
C ILE A 28 22.28 9.92 15.25
N GLU A 29 21.13 10.10 14.59
CA GLU A 29 20.77 11.39 13.98
C GLU A 29 20.74 12.53 15.01
N LYS A 30 20.30 12.28 16.26
CA LYS A 30 20.33 13.26 17.35
C LYS A 30 21.75 13.60 17.83
N LYS A 31 22.70 12.66 17.70
CA LYS A 31 24.07 12.80 18.14
C LYS A 31 25.02 13.23 17.02
N LEU A 32 24.53 13.27 15.77
CA LEU A 32 25.37 13.52 14.60
C LEU A 32 25.98 14.92 14.67
N ILE A 33 27.25 14.97 14.94
CA ILE A 33 28.08 16.18 14.74
C ILE A 33 28.50 16.18 13.26
N PRO A 34 28.48 17.31 12.53
CA PRO A 34 28.63 17.37 11.07
C PRO A 34 29.84 16.65 10.48
N ASN A 35 30.85 16.28 11.26
CA ASN A 35 32.08 15.62 10.81
C ASN A 35 32.40 14.29 11.50
N ASP A 36 31.46 13.65 12.18
CA ASP A 36 31.69 12.34 12.80
C ASP A 36 31.59 11.22 11.77
N ILE A 37 32.74 10.72 11.32
CA ILE A 37 32.84 9.65 10.30
C ILE A 37 32.25 8.34 10.80
N PHE A 38 32.47 7.98 12.08
CA PHE A 38 31.99 6.72 12.63
C PHE A 38 30.45 6.65 12.71
N LEU A 39 29.81 7.75 13.10
CA LEU A 39 28.35 7.83 13.12
C LEU A 39 27.74 7.84 11.73
N LYS A 40 28.44 8.38 10.72
CA LYS A 40 28.01 8.31 9.31
C LYS A 40 28.07 6.89 8.77
N ASP A 41 29.14 6.16 9.08
CA ASP A 41 29.29 4.77 8.64
C ASP A 41 28.22 3.88 9.29
N GLU A 42 27.96 4.02 10.60
CA GLU A 42 26.90 3.30 11.30
C GLU A 42 25.52 3.66 10.73
N LEU A 43 25.27 4.92 10.41
CA LEU A 43 24.02 5.35 9.80
C LEU A 43 23.82 4.74 8.42
N THR A 44 24.90 4.67 7.61
CA THR A 44 24.88 4.07 6.28
C THR A 44 24.60 2.56 6.36
N GLU A 45 25.20 1.85 7.31
CA GLU A 45 24.95 0.43 7.54
C GLU A 45 23.48 0.18 7.94
N ILE A 46 22.95 0.98 8.87
CA ILE A 46 21.54 0.89 9.29
C ILE A 46 20.61 1.20 8.11
N GLN A 47 20.92 2.17 7.28
CA GLN A 47 20.15 2.50 6.08
C GLN A 47 20.15 1.33 5.09
N THR A 48 21.31 0.69 4.87
CA THR A 48 21.43 -0.50 4.01
C THR A 48 20.61 -1.66 4.54
N GLN A 49 20.65 -1.92 5.85
CA GLN A 49 19.85 -2.97 6.48
C GLN A 49 18.35 -2.67 6.38
N LEU A 50 17.92 -1.40 6.50
CA LEU A 50 16.54 -0.99 6.31
C LEU A 50 16.09 -1.17 4.86
N LEU A 51 16.95 -0.87 3.88
CA LEU A 51 16.69 -1.12 2.46
C LEU A 51 16.51 -2.62 2.19
N GLY A 52 17.38 -3.47 2.71
CA GLY A 52 17.25 -4.94 2.58
C GLY A 52 15.95 -5.50 3.19
N VAL A 53 15.36 -4.82 4.16
CA VAL A 53 14.02 -5.17 4.67
C VAL A 53 12.91 -4.65 3.73
N GLN A 54 13.13 -3.56 3.00
CA GLN A 54 12.18 -3.01 2.02
C GLN A 54 12.20 -3.77 0.69
N GLU A 55 13.30 -4.42 0.31
CA GLU A 55 13.43 -5.20 -0.94
C GLU A 55 12.53 -6.45 -1.05
N ARG A 56 11.73 -6.72 -0.03
CA ARG A 56 10.75 -7.83 -0.05
C ARG A 56 9.52 -7.52 -0.90
N TRP A 57 9.26 -6.26 -1.17
CA TRP A 57 8.16 -5.87 -2.03
C TRP A 57 8.63 -5.86 -3.49
N LYS A 58 7.93 -6.62 -4.34
CA LYS A 58 8.13 -6.63 -5.78
C LYS A 58 6.94 -5.97 -6.45
N ASN A 59 7.19 -5.01 -7.31
CA ASN A 59 6.12 -4.44 -8.12
C ASN A 59 5.61 -5.47 -9.11
N LEU A 60 4.31 -5.45 -9.38
CA LEU A 60 3.73 -6.24 -10.45
C LEU A 60 4.35 -5.83 -11.78
N SER A 61 4.89 -6.79 -12.52
CA SER A 61 5.47 -6.54 -13.83
C SER A 61 4.36 -6.34 -14.85
N SER A 62 4.26 -5.14 -15.41
CA SER A 62 3.36 -4.80 -16.53
C SER A 62 1.93 -5.37 -16.36
N PRO A 63 1.23 -5.10 -15.26
CA PRO A 63 -0.11 -5.64 -15.07
C PRO A 63 -1.07 -5.08 -16.11
N SER A 64 -1.98 -5.91 -16.62
CA SER A 64 -3.16 -5.43 -17.32
C SER A 64 -4.19 -4.95 -16.32
N VAL A 65 -4.90 -3.87 -16.64
CA VAL A 65 -6.00 -3.34 -15.84
C VAL A 65 -7.27 -3.30 -16.67
N ASN A 66 -8.38 -3.75 -16.08
CA ASN A 66 -9.69 -3.76 -16.71
C ASN A 66 -10.78 -3.36 -15.73
N SER A 67 -11.78 -2.63 -16.22
CA SER A 67 -12.97 -2.22 -15.49
C SER A 67 -14.18 -2.98 -16.00
N SER A 68 -15.09 -3.37 -15.12
CA SER A 68 -16.36 -4.01 -15.47
C SER A 68 -17.42 -3.01 -15.97
N ASN A 69 -17.31 -1.75 -15.57
CA ASN A 69 -18.34 -0.73 -15.79
C ASN A 69 -17.85 0.46 -16.64
N GLY A 70 -16.83 0.24 -17.48
CA GLY A 70 -16.43 1.17 -18.53
C GLY A 70 -15.47 2.28 -18.10
N ASN A 71 -14.92 2.22 -16.89
CA ASN A 71 -13.81 3.10 -16.54
C ASN A 71 -12.57 2.76 -17.40
N THR A 72 -11.75 3.73 -17.68
CA THR A 72 -10.50 3.56 -18.42
C THR A 72 -9.31 4.03 -17.62
N PHE A 73 -8.17 3.40 -17.86
CA PHE A 73 -6.96 3.64 -17.10
C PHE A 73 -5.79 3.98 -18.03
N ARG A 74 -4.99 4.94 -17.63
CA ARG A 74 -3.73 5.27 -18.27
C ARG A 74 -2.57 4.83 -17.39
N ALA A 75 -1.73 3.93 -17.92
CA ALA A 75 -0.48 3.58 -17.28
C ALA A 75 0.47 4.78 -17.24
N LYS A 76 1.14 4.97 -16.12
CA LYS A 76 2.18 6.00 -15.92
C LYS A 76 3.56 5.35 -15.90
N SER A 77 4.59 6.16 -16.09
CA SER A 77 5.99 5.69 -16.14
C SER A 77 6.50 5.11 -14.83
N ASP A 78 5.86 5.43 -13.71
CA ASP A 78 6.14 4.88 -12.39
C ASP A 78 5.44 3.52 -12.12
N GLY A 79 4.73 2.98 -13.12
CA GLY A 79 3.98 1.72 -13.03
C GLY A 79 2.59 1.87 -12.41
N SER A 80 2.17 3.06 -12.02
CA SER A 80 0.83 3.32 -11.51
C SER A 80 -0.19 3.45 -12.65
N PHE A 81 -1.48 3.38 -12.31
CA PHE A 81 -2.59 3.54 -13.23
C PHE A 81 -3.48 4.70 -12.80
N LEU A 82 -3.62 5.68 -13.68
CA LEU A 82 -4.53 6.80 -13.47
C LEU A 82 -5.89 6.49 -14.12
N SER A 83 -6.95 6.54 -13.34
CA SER A 83 -8.32 6.49 -13.83
C SER A 83 -8.64 7.78 -14.59
N ILE A 84 -8.96 7.66 -15.88
CA ILE A 84 -9.22 8.79 -16.79
C ILE A 84 -10.59 8.72 -17.49
N GLY A 85 -11.29 7.61 -17.30
CA GLY A 85 -12.58 7.37 -17.91
C GLY A 85 -13.75 7.88 -17.07
N PRO A 86 -14.96 7.49 -17.47
CA PRO A 86 -16.15 7.71 -16.65
C PRO A 86 -15.95 7.16 -15.23
N ALA A 87 -16.55 7.82 -14.25
CA ALA A 87 -16.52 7.37 -12.88
C ALA A 87 -17.86 6.68 -12.54
N PRO A 88 -18.02 5.38 -12.77
CA PRO A 88 -19.22 4.66 -12.40
C PRO A 88 -19.37 4.64 -10.88
N GLN A 89 -20.60 4.61 -10.39
CA GLN A 89 -20.86 4.57 -8.93
C GLN A 89 -20.30 3.32 -8.27
N LYS A 90 -20.32 2.19 -8.99
CA LYS A 90 -19.72 0.92 -8.58
C LYS A 90 -18.94 0.35 -9.77
N ASP A 91 -17.77 -0.20 -9.49
CA ASP A 91 -16.92 -0.83 -10.50
C ASP A 91 -16.17 -2.01 -9.90
N ILE A 92 -15.78 -2.95 -10.76
CA ILE A 92 -14.82 -3.98 -10.41
C ILE A 92 -13.59 -3.74 -11.28
N VAL A 93 -12.52 -3.30 -10.64
CA VAL A 93 -11.23 -3.10 -11.30
C VAL A 93 -10.38 -4.35 -11.10
N THR A 94 -10.01 -4.98 -12.21
CA THR A 94 -9.20 -6.21 -12.20
C THR A 94 -7.80 -5.92 -12.70
N PHE A 95 -6.81 -6.20 -11.86
CA PHE A 95 -5.39 -6.22 -12.25
C PHE A 95 -4.96 -7.67 -12.48
N LYS A 96 -4.27 -7.93 -13.58
CA LYS A 96 -3.71 -9.26 -13.90
C LYS A 96 -2.23 -9.11 -14.25
N SER A 97 -1.40 -9.94 -13.65
CA SER A 97 0.03 -10.00 -13.94
C SER A 97 0.49 -11.45 -13.83
N GLU A 98 1.52 -11.78 -14.59
CA GLU A 98 2.24 -13.04 -14.42
C GLU A 98 3.43 -12.79 -13.50
N LEU A 99 3.58 -13.62 -12.49
CA LEU A 99 4.63 -13.51 -11.49
C LEU A 99 5.31 -14.85 -11.34
N ASP A 100 6.64 -14.84 -11.40
CA ASP A 100 7.50 -15.95 -11.02
C ASP A 100 8.02 -15.70 -9.60
N LEU A 101 7.12 -15.86 -8.64
CA LEU A 101 7.39 -15.66 -7.21
C LEU A 101 6.81 -16.83 -6.42
N GLU A 102 7.59 -17.30 -5.46
CA GLU A 102 7.17 -18.31 -4.48
C GLU A 102 7.15 -17.71 -3.07
N GLY A 103 6.27 -18.22 -2.23
CA GLY A 103 6.20 -17.83 -0.84
C GLY A 103 5.68 -16.42 -0.61
N VAL A 104 4.84 -15.90 -1.51
CA VAL A 104 4.23 -14.58 -1.35
C VAL A 104 3.23 -14.61 -0.19
N THR A 105 3.45 -13.78 0.82
CA THR A 105 2.63 -13.73 2.05
C THR A 105 1.63 -12.59 2.06
N ALA A 106 1.82 -11.57 1.24
CA ALA A 106 0.96 -10.39 1.22
C ALA A 106 1.06 -9.64 -0.12
N PHE A 107 0.08 -8.79 -0.39
CA PHE A 107 0.21 -7.75 -1.41
C PHE A 107 -0.08 -6.37 -0.82
N GLN A 108 0.48 -5.35 -1.44
CA GLN A 108 0.31 -3.96 -1.07
C GLN A 108 -0.44 -3.21 -2.17
N LEU A 109 -1.39 -2.39 -1.76
CA LEU A 109 -2.11 -1.46 -2.62
C LEU A 109 -1.75 -0.03 -2.22
N ASP A 110 -1.12 0.69 -3.13
CA ASP A 110 -0.85 2.12 -2.98
C ASP A 110 -1.95 2.92 -3.69
N ILE A 111 -2.62 3.77 -2.94
CA ILE A 111 -3.63 4.70 -3.44
C ILE A 111 -2.95 6.05 -3.60
N LEU A 112 -2.79 6.48 -4.84
CA LEU A 112 -2.00 7.65 -5.19
C LEU A 112 -2.90 8.85 -5.53
N THR A 113 -2.43 10.03 -5.20
CA THR A 113 -3.08 11.30 -5.55
C THR A 113 -2.73 11.72 -6.97
N ASP A 114 -3.65 12.43 -7.64
CA ASP A 114 -3.38 13.05 -8.94
C ASP A 114 -4.14 14.37 -9.07
N LYS A 115 -3.46 15.40 -9.62
CA LYS A 115 -4.03 16.76 -9.79
C LYS A 115 -5.21 16.81 -10.74
N SER A 116 -5.39 15.81 -11.59
CA SER A 116 -6.53 15.71 -12.51
C SER A 116 -7.80 15.17 -11.84
N LEU A 117 -7.69 14.67 -10.62
CA LEU A 117 -8.81 14.12 -9.86
C LEU A 117 -9.38 15.17 -8.88
N PRO A 118 -10.65 15.03 -8.46
CA PRO A 118 -11.28 15.97 -7.52
C PRO A 118 -10.44 16.14 -6.24
N LYS A 119 -10.20 17.39 -5.85
CA LYS A 119 -9.42 17.75 -4.65
C LYS A 119 -8.02 17.15 -4.60
N ASP A 120 -7.40 16.90 -5.76
CA ASP A 120 -6.12 16.20 -5.89
C ASP A 120 -6.12 14.81 -5.22
N GLY A 121 -7.30 14.26 -5.00
CA GLY A 121 -7.50 12.99 -4.29
C GLY A 121 -7.29 11.78 -5.20
N PRO A 122 -7.35 10.57 -4.63
CA PRO A 122 -7.25 9.35 -5.43
C PRO A 122 -8.58 8.92 -6.04
N GLY A 123 -9.70 9.45 -5.53
CA GLY A 123 -11.04 9.05 -5.95
C GLY A 123 -11.74 10.06 -6.84
N HIS A 124 -12.84 9.61 -7.46
CA HIS A 124 -13.68 10.45 -8.33
C HIS A 124 -14.83 11.14 -7.59
N ALA A 125 -15.01 10.87 -6.30
CA ALA A 125 -16.00 11.59 -5.51
C ALA A 125 -15.66 13.09 -5.46
N ILE A 126 -16.67 13.96 -5.32
CA ILE A 126 -16.50 15.41 -5.34
C ILE A 126 -15.52 15.94 -4.29
N ASN A 127 -15.36 15.21 -3.19
CA ASN A 127 -14.37 15.49 -2.15
C ASN A 127 -13.03 14.77 -2.36
N GLY A 128 -12.86 14.01 -3.44
CA GLY A 128 -11.64 13.23 -3.74
C GLY A 128 -11.56 11.88 -3.03
N ASN A 129 -12.57 11.49 -2.23
CA ASN A 129 -12.60 10.20 -1.56
C ASN A 129 -12.90 9.06 -2.53
N PHE A 130 -12.59 7.83 -2.11
CA PHE A 130 -13.02 6.58 -2.75
C PHE A 130 -13.47 5.60 -1.67
N HIS A 131 -14.21 4.60 -2.09
CA HIS A 131 -14.59 3.48 -1.24
C HIS A 131 -14.14 2.17 -1.89
N LEU A 132 -13.39 1.37 -1.14
CA LEU A 132 -12.98 0.02 -1.52
C LEU A 132 -13.80 -0.98 -0.73
N SER A 133 -14.86 -1.52 -1.36
CA SER A 133 -15.79 -2.42 -0.67
C SER A 133 -15.21 -3.82 -0.49
N GLU A 134 -14.54 -4.36 -1.53
CA GLU A 134 -14.02 -5.72 -1.47
C GLU A 134 -12.74 -5.88 -2.27
N VAL A 135 -11.84 -6.70 -1.74
CA VAL A 135 -10.63 -7.14 -2.40
C VAL A 135 -10.63 -8.66 -2.52
N VAL A 136 -10.51 -9.14 -3.74
CA VAL A 136 -10.42 -10.57 -4.05
C VAL A 136 -9.12 -10.84 -4.79
N VAL A 137 -8.30 -11.73 -4.25
CA VAL A 137 -7.09 -12.22 -4.90
C VAL A 137 -7.32 -13.60 -5.47
N LYS A 138 -6.84 -13.84 -6.69
CA LYS A 138 -6.89 -15.17 -7.33
C LYS A 138 -5.53 -15.52 -7.90
N VAL A 139 -5.10 -16.76 -7.69
CA VAL A 139 -3.91 -17.35 -8.32
C VAL A 139 -4.36 -18.54 -9.16
N ASN A 140 -4.03 -18.50 -10.45
CA ASN A 140 -4.48 -19.52 -11.42
C ASN A 140 -6.00 -19.75 -11.38
N GLY A 141 -6.77 -18.66 -11.22
CA GLY A 141 -8.23 -18.66 -11.14
C GLY A 141 -8.83 -19.08 -9.78
N LYS A 142 -8.02 -19.56 -8.84
CA LYS A 142 -8.47 -19.98 -7.50
C LYS A 142 -8.40 -18.81 -6.53
N PRO A 143 -9.43 -18.53 -5.72
CA PRO A 143 -9.40 -17.48 -4.73
C PRO A 143 -8.40 -17.80 -3.62
N ILE A 144 -7.66 -16.78 -3.18
CA ILE A 144 -6.74 -16.83 -2.06
C ILE A 144 -7.38 -16.12 -0.88
N LYS A 145 -7.36 -16.75 0.29
CA LYS A 145 -7.92 -16.18 1.50
C LYS A 145 -6.99 -15.12 2.08
N ILE A 146 -7.53 -13.93 2.30
CA ILE A 146 -6.88 -12.84 3.01
C ILE A 146 -7.23 -12.99 4.49
N ALA A 147 -6.23 -13.13 5.33
CA ALA A 147 -6.42 -13.27 6.79
C ALA A 147 -6.57 -11.92 7.48
N LYS A 148 -5.92 -10.88 6.94
CA LYS A 148 -5.87 -9.56 7.59
C LYS A 148 -5.59 -8.46 6.57
N ALA A 149 -6.17 -7.29 6.81
CA ALA A 149 -5.83 -6.06 6.12
C ALA A 149 -5.37 -4.99 7.10
N ILE A 150 -4.38 -4.19 6.71
CA ILE A 150 -3.81 -3.10 7.50
C ILE A 150 -3.69 -1.89 6.57
N ALA A 151 -4.10 -0.71 7.02
CA ALA A 151 -3.92 0.52 6.27
C ALA A 151 -3.18 1.57 7.12
N ASP A 152 -2.54 2.52 6.45
CA ASP A 152 -1.93 3.68 7.09
C ASP A 152 -2.96 4.60 7.75
N PHE A 153 -4.17 4.65 7.19
CA PHE A 153 -5.31 5.41 7.69
C PHE A 153 -6.63 4.73 7.27
N SER A 154 -7.64 4.88 8.09
CA SER A 154 -9.04 4.54 7.76
C SER A 154 -9.96 5.64 8.30
N GLN A 155 -10.92 6.02 7.52
CA GLN A 155 -12.01 6.89 7.95
C GLN A 155 -12.82 6.21 9.05
N ASN A 156 -13.37 6.97 10.00
CA ASN A 156 -14.28 6.43 11.01
C ASN A 156 -15.45 5.71 10.33
N ASP A 157 -15.78 4.52 10.83
CA ASP A 157 -16.83 3.63 10.33
C ASP A 157 -16.57 3.06 8.91
N TRP A 158 -15.43 3.39 8.29
CA TRP A 158 -15.01 2.89 6.97
C TRP A 158 -13.62 2.27 7.06
N LEU A 159 -13.53 1.19 7.83
CA LEU A 159 -12.27 0.57 8.20
C LEU A 159 -11.71 -0.30 7.07
N ILE A 160 -10.38 -0.48 7.02
CA ILE A 160 -9.76 -1.36 6.03
C ILE A 160 -10.22 -2.82 6.14
N SER A 161 -10.66 -3.27 7.31
CA SER A 161 -11.25 -4.60 7.50
C SER A 161 -12.51 -4.83 6.68
N HIS A 162 -13.23 -3.75 6.33
CA HIS A 162 -14.42 -3.83 5.48
C HIS A 162 -14.08 -4.23 4.03
N ALA A 163 -12.84 -4.04 3.60
CA ALA A 163 -12.41 -4.47 2.26
C ALA A 163 -12.18 -5.98 2.14
N ILE A 164 -12.38 -6.76 3.20
CA ILE A 164 -12.22 -8.23 3.24
C ILE A 164 -13.30 -8.94 4.04
N ASP A 165 -14.42 -8.29 4.35
CA ASP A 165 -15.49 -8.82 5.20
C ASP A 165 -16.62 -9.53 4.42
N GLN A 166 -16.52 -9.58 3.08
CA GLN A 166 -17.49 -10.17 2.17
C GLN A 166 -18.86 -9.46 2.18
N ASN A 167 -18.89 -8.21 2.63
CA ASN A 167 -20.10 -7.40 2.64
C ASN A 167 -19.96 -6.21 1.67
N PRO A 168 -20.62 -6.22 0.50
CA PRO A 168 -20.49 -5.17 -0.50
C PRO A 168 -21.06 -3.81 -0.09
N ASP A 169 -21.76 -3.74 1.05
CA ASP A 169 -22.35 -2.51 1.57
C ASP A 169 -21.44 -1.78 2.55
N THR A 170 -20.35 -2.42 2.98
CA THR A 170 -19.27 -1.81 3.75
C THR A 170 -18.08 -1.47 2.84
N ALA A 171 -17.16 -0.62 3.29
CA ALA A 171 -15.98 -0.26 2.51
C ALA A 171 -14.88 0.37 3.37
N TRP A 172 -13.67 0.37 2.86
CA TRP A 172 -12.60 1.24 3.32
C TRP A 172 -12.68 2.60 2.66
N GLY A 173 -12.61 3.66 3.46
CA GLY A 173 -12.56 5.06 3.02
C GLY A 173 -11.42 5.82 3.69
N ILE A 174 -11.07 6.99 3.13
CA ILE A 174 -9.92 7.79 3.58
C ILE A 174 -10.24 9.23 3.98
N HIS A 175 -11.53 9.63 3.99
CA HIS A 175 -11.92 10.96 4.46
C HIS A 175 -11.53 11.17 5.94
N PRO A 176 -10.97 12.33 6.34
CA PRO A 176 -10.73 13.57 5.58
C PRO A 176 -9.29 13.74 5.05
N LEU A 177 -8.60 12.66 4.70
CA LEU A 177 -7.19 12.73 4.26
C LEU A 177 -7.00 12.46 2.76
N GLU A 178 -7.98 12.79 1.92
CA GLU A 178 -8.01 12.49 0.49
C GLU A 178 -6.82 13.08 -0.30
N SER A 179 -6.33 14.24 0.09
CA SER A 179 -5.21 14.92 -0.60
C SER A 179 -3.83 14.32 -0.29
N LYS A 180 -3.79 13.08 0.20
CA LYS A 180 -2.55 12.38 0.53
C LYS A 180 -2.57 10.98 -0.06
N PRO A 181 -1.41 10.43 -0.46
CA PRO A 181 -1.34 9.02 -0.81
C PRO A 181 -1.58 8.16 0.43
N HIS A 182 -2.27 7.05 0.22
CA HIS A 182 -2.56 6.05 1.23
C HIS A 182 -2.06 4.68 0.81
N ARG A 183 -1.92 3.78 1.78
CA ARG A 183 -1.40 2.43 1.59
C ARG A 183 -2.18 1.43 2.41
N ALA A 184 -2.53 0.31 1.79
CA ALA A 184 -3.07 -0.85 2.45
C ALA A 184 -2.24 -2.09 2.14
N VAL A 185 -2.09 -2.98 3.12
CA VAL A 185 -1.43 -4.29 3.00
C VAL A 185 -2.44 -5.36 3.34
N PHE A 186 -2.56 -6.35 2.46
CA PHE A 186 -3.45 -7.49 2.58
C PHE A 186 -2.62 -8.76 2.75
N ILE A 187 -2.76 -9.41 3.90
CA ILE A 187 -1.94 -10.54 4.33
C ILE A 187 -2.72 -11.82 4.05
N PHE A 188 -2.09 -12.76 3.37
CA PHE A 188 -2.69 -14.05 3.07
C PHE A 188 -2.70 -14.98 4.27
N GLU A 189 -3.68 -15.87 4.33
CA GLU A 189 -3.74 -16.89 5.38
C GLU A 189 -2.58 -17.89 5.26
N ASN A 190 -2.19 -18.21 4.04
CA ASN A 190 -1.05 -19.07 3.74
C ASN A 190 -0.21 -18.45 2.63
N PRO A 191 1.12 -18.64 2.62
CA PRO A 191 1.96 -18.24 1.50
C PRO A 191 1.51 -18.91 0.19
N ILE A 192 1.68 -18.20 -0.92
CA ILE A 192 1.32 -18.66 -2.29
C ILE A 192 2.56 -18.71 -3.18
#